data_77f6e5ed490a6d8646b846ca9c2fa5b8
#
_entry.id   77f6e5ed490a6d8646b846ca9c2fa5b8
#
_cell.length_a   1.000
_cell.length_b   1.000
_cell.length_c   1.000
_cell.angle_alpha   90.00
_cell.angle_beta   90.00
_cell.angle_gamma   90.00
#
_symmetry.space_group_name_H-M   'P 1'
#
loop_
_entity.id
_entity.type
_entity.pdbx_description
1 polymer ?
#
loop_
_entity_poly.entity_id
_entity_poly.type
_entity_poly.pdbx_seq_one_letter_code
_entity_poly.pdbx_strand_id
1 'polypeptide(L)'
;MNYRKLNVLLGWLVFLIATTVYFITLEDTVSLWDCGEYIMAAYKLEVGHPPGAPLFMLLGRLFTFFAIETDVALWINRMSALSSSFTILFMFWSITSLVRKMVLQRKPELSKGDLIAIMGSGIVGSLAYTFSETFWFSAVEGEVYAMSSLFTAIVFWAILKWDEEMILLQSGKLGVDAA
;
A
#
# COMPACT_ATOMS: atom_id res chain seq x y z
N MET A 1 22.15 10.47 -10.71
CA MET A 1 20.87 10.64 -9.95
C MET A 1 20.86 9.58 -8.86
N ASN A 2 20.62 9.97 -7.61
CA ASN A 2 20.70 9.04 -6.48
C ASN A 2 19.47 8.10 -6.49
N TYR A 3 19.72 6.78 -6.53
CA TYR A 3 18.67 5.74 -6.49
C TYR A 3 17.64 6.01 -5.38
N ARG A 4 18.10 6.24 -4.15
CA ARG A 4 17.22 6.41 -2.98
C ARG A 4 16.25 7.59 -3.15
N LYS A 5 16.75 8.75 -3.60
CA LYS A 5 15.89 9.93 -3.82
C LYS A 5 14.85 9.69 -4.90
N LEU A 6 15.27 9.06 -6.01
CA LEU A 6 14.37 8.76 -7.12
C LEU A 6 13.31 7.73 -6.73
N ASN A 7 13.71 6.68 -6.02
CA ASN A 7 12.80 5.63 -5.54
C ASN A 7 11.72 6.18 -4.59
N VAL A 8 12.11 7.06 -3.67
CA VAL A 8 11.15 7.71 -2.76
C VAL A 8 10.21 8.63 -3.54
N LEU A 9 10.74 9.48 -4.42
CA LEU A 9 9.93 10.41 -5.21
C LEU A 9 8.91 9.69 -6.10
N LEU A 10 9.35 8.68 -6.85
CA LEU A 10 8.47 7.93 -7.75
C LEU A 10 7.46 7.07 -6.98
N GLY A 11 7.84 6.52 -5.84
CA GLY A 11 6.90 5.80 -4.97
C GLY A 11 5.75 6.70 -4.51
N TRP A 12 6.06 7.90 -4.02
CA TRP A 12 5.03 8.87 -3.65
C TRP A 12 4.22 9.38 -4.84
N LEU A 13 4.82 9.51 -6.03
CA LEU A 13 4.07 9.85 -7.24
C LEU A 13 3.05 8.76 -7.60
N VAL A 14 3.45 7.50 -7.56
CA VAL A 14 2.54 6.37 -7.81
C VAL A 14 1.44 6.29 -6.75
N PHE A 15 1.77 6.54 -5.48
CA PHE A 15 0.79 6.67 -4.40
C PHE A 15 -0.24 7.77 -4.70
N LEU A 16 0.20 8.96 -5.11
CA LEU A 16 -0.70 10.07 -5.44
C LEU A 16 -1.62 9.75 -6.61
N ILE A 17 -1.10 9.07 -7.65
CA ILE A 17 -1.90 8.62 -8.78
C ILE A 17 -2.99 7.65 -8.29
N ALA A 18 -2.63 6.62 -7.52
CA ALA A 18 -3.57 5.65 -6.98
C ALA A 18 -4.61 6.32 -6.08
N THR A 19 -4.17 7.19 -5.16
CA THR A 19 -5.07 7.95 -4.27
C THR A 19 -6.06 8.78 -5.07
N THR A 20 -5.57 9.52 -6.07
CA THR A 20 -6.45 10.36 -6.91
C THR A 20 -7.50 9.52 -7.63
N VAL A 21 -7.09 8.41 -8.24
CA VAL A 21 -8.00 7.52 -8.96
C VAL A 21 -9.07 6.95 -8.01
N TYR A 22 -8.66 6.38 -6.88
CA TYR A 22 -9.61 5.78 -5.94
C TYR A 22 -10.55 6.80 -5.31
N PHE A 23 -10.08 8.01 -4.99
CA PHE A 23 -10.93 9.06 -4.44
C PHE A 23 -11.92 9.64 -5.44
N ILE A 24 -11.59 9.70 -6.73
CA ILE A 24 -12.52 10.17 -7.78
C ILE A 24 -13.59 9.11 -8.08
N THR A 25 -13.26 7.84 -7.90
CA THR A 25 -14.15 6.70 -8.20
C THR A 25 -14.71 6.03 -6.94
N LEU A 26 -14.56 6.70 -5.79
CA LEU A 26 -15.02 6.19 -4.51
C LEU A 26 -16.53 5.96 -4.52
N GLU A 27 -16.98 4.86 -3.92
CA GLU A 27 -18.39 4.63 -3.68
C GLU A 27 -18.91 5.62 -2.62
N ASP A 28 -19.92 6.39 -2.98
CA ASP A 28 -20.46 7.43 -2.10
C ASP A 28 -21.33 6.85 -0.97
N THR A 29 -21.84 5.64 -1.16
CA THR A 29 -22.79 4.99 -0.27
C THR A 29 -22.32 3.60 0.13
N VAL A 30 -23.25 2.78 0.55
CA VAL A 30 -23.02 1.36 0.86
C VAL A 30 -23.12 0.57 -0.43
N SER A 31 -22.05 -0.16 -0.78
CA SER A 31 -22.08 -1.08 -1.90
C SER A 31 -22.73 -2.42 -1.51
N LEU A 32 -22.72 -3.37 -2.46
CA LEU A 32 -23.31 -4.69 -2.27
C LEU A 32 -22.45 -5.58 -1.35
N TRP A 33 -22.93 -6.78 -1.06
CA TRP A 33 -22.27 -7.80 -0.23
C TRP A 33 -22.11 -7.36 1.23
N ASP A 34 -20.96 -7.63 1.83
CA ASP A 34 -20.71 -7.46 3.26
C ASP A 34 -20.36 -6.01 3.66
N CYS A 35 -20.22 -5.09 2.69
CA CYS A 35 -19.86 -3.68 2.94
C CYS A 35 -20.78 -3.01 3.96
N GLY A 36 -22.10 -3.24 3.84
CA GLY A 36 -23.07 -2.68 4.78
C GLY A 36 -22.85 -3.14 6.21
N GLU A 37 -22.56 -4.42 6.40
CA GLU A 37 -22.25 -4.97 7.71
C GLU A 37 -20.95 -4.37 8.27
N TYR A 38 -19.87 -4.33 7.49
CA TYR A 38 -18.60 -3.76 7.94
C TYR A 38 -18.70 -2.29 8.28
N ILE A 39 -19.42 -1.50 7.49
CA ILE A 39 -19.66 -0.08 7.76
C ILE A 39 -20.45 0.10 9.04
N MET A 40 -21.55 -0.65 9.24
CA MET A 40 -22.38 -0.54 10.43
C MET A 40 -21.64 -1.03 11.68
N ALA A 41 -20.98 -2.17 11.60
CA ALA A 41 -20.22 -2.73 12.70
C ALA A 41 -19.05 -1.83 13.12
N ALA A 42 -18.36 -1.21 12.17
CA ALA A 42 -17.32 -0.22 12.47
C ALA A 42 -17.91 1.04 13.13
N TYR A 43 -19.01 1.57 12.61
CA TYR A 43 -19.65 2.77 13.17
C TYR A 43 -20.13 2.58 14.61
N LYS A 44 -20.73 1.41 14.93
CA LYS A 44 -21.27 1.11 16.25
C LYS A 44 -20.31 0.37 17.16
N LEU A 45 -19.11 -0.02 16.68
CA LEU A 45 -18.17 -0.92 17.36
C LEU A 45 -18.81 -2.26 17.74
N GLU A 46 -19.54 -2.84 16.80
CA GLU A 46 -20.14 -4.16 16.94
C GLU A 46 -19.22 -5.24 16.37
N VAL A 47 -19.54 -6.49 16.63
CA VAL A 47 -18.81 -7.65 16.10
C VAL A 47 -19.51 -8.10 14.82
N GLY A 48 -18.79 -8.10 13.70
CA GLY A 48 -19.27 -8.64 12.44
C GLY A 48 -19.27 -10.17 12.42
N HIS A 49 -19.72 -10.77 11.31
CA HIS A 49 -19.72 -12.22 11.13
C HIS A 49 -18.32 -12.84 11.24
N PRO A 50 -18.19 -14.12 11.64
CA PRO A 50 -16.89 -14.79 11.72
C PRO A 50 -16.14 -14.83 10.38
N PRO A 51 -14.78 -14.63 10.39
CA PRO A 51 -13.91 -14.60 11.57
C PRO A 51 -13.81 -13.23 12.28
N GLY A 52 -14.52 -12.21 11.81
CA GLY A 52 -14.46 -10.84 12.32
C GLY A 52 -13.23 -10.07 11.84
N ALA A 53 -13.27 -8.75 12.01
CA ALA A 53 -12.20 -7.84 11.59
C ALA A 53 -11.99 -6.72 12.64
N PRO A 54 -11.52 -7.02 13.85
CA PRO A 54 -11.52 -6.07 14.97
C PRO A 54 -10.70 -4.81 14.68
N LEU A 55 -9.58 -4.95 14.00
CA LEU A 55 -8.74 -3.79 13.65
C LEU A 55 -9.42 -2.89 12.60
N PHE A 56 -10.10 -3.51 11.61
CA PHE A 56 -10.89 -2.75 10.64
C PHE A 56 -12.00 -1.96 11.33
N MET A 57 -12.74 -2.59 12.28
CA MET A 57 -13.79 -1.94 13.04
C MET A 57 -13.26 -0.74 13.84
N LEU A 58 -12.13 -0.89 14.53
CA LEU A 58 -11.51 0.18 15.31
C LEU A 58 -11.05 1.34 14.43
N LEU A 59 -10.35 1.07 13.33
CA LEU A 59 -9.88 2.10 12.41
C LEU A 59 -11.06 2.74 11.66
N GLY A 60 -12.03 1.96 11.22
CA GLY A 60 -13.25 2.48 10.63
C GLY A 60 -13.98 3.43 11.59
N ARG A 61 -14.08 3.07 12.87
CA ARG A 61 -14.64 3.97 13.90
C ARG A 61 -13.88 5.29 14.01
N LEU A 62 -12.54 5.27 13.95
CA LEU A 62 -11.75 6.51 13.97
C LEU A 62 -12.06 7.41 12.78
N PHE A 63 -12.22 6.83 11.59
CA PHE A 63 -12.59 7.60 10.40
C PHE A 63 -13.99 8.19 10.51
N THR A 64 -14.93 7.52 11.16
CA THR A 64 -16.30 8.05 11.35
C THR A 64 -16.38 9.25 12.30
N PHE A 65 -15.34 9.59 13.06
CA PHE A 65 -15.30 10.84 13.83
C PHE A 65 -15.28 12.09 12.95
N PHE A 66 -14.88 11.95 11.68
CA PHE A 66 -14.92 13.03 10.70
C PHE A 66 -16.23 13.07 9.91
N ALA A 67 -17.11 12.07 10.09
CA ALA A 67 -18.37 11.94 9.38
C ALA A 67 -19.49 12.72 10.06
N ILE A 68 -20.38 13.30 9.26
CA ILE A 68 -21.74 13.60 9.71
C ILE A 68 -22.60 12.34 9.51
N GLU A 69 -23.77 12.27 10.15
CA GLU A 69 -24.60 11.05 10.15
C GLU A 69 -24.89 10.45 8.77
N THR A 70 -24.96 11.28 7.74
CA THR A 70 -25.24 10.86 6.35
C THR A 70 -24.02 10.32 5.61
N ASP A 71 -22.79 10.57 6.11
CA ASP A 71 -21.55 10.35 5.36
C ASP A 71 -20.69 9.23 5.94
N VAL A 72 -21.22 8.45 6.85
CA VAL A 72 -20.48 7.37 7.55
C VAL A 72 -19.88 6.38 6.56
N ALA A 73 -20.65 5.94 5.57
CA ALA A 73 -20.17 5.01 4.54
C ALA A 73 -19.00 5.61 3.75
N LEU A 74 -19.14 6.84 3.30
CA LEU A 74 -18.12 7.57 2.55
C LEU A 74 -16.78 7.64 3.31
N TRP A 75 -16.79 7.88 4.63
CA TRP A 75 -15.57 7.96 5.42
C TRP A 75 -14.89 6.61 5.62
N ILE A 76 -15.66 5.52 5.71
CA ILE A 76 -15.11 4.16 5.78
C ILE A 76 -14.57 3.74 4.41
N ASN A 77 -15.25 4.08 3.32
CA ASN A 77 -14.75 3.87 1.96
C ASN A 77 -13.45 4.64 1.72
N ARG A 78 -13.31 5.88 2.23
CA ARG A 78 -12.05 6.65 2.21
C ARG A 78 -10.90 5.95 2.94
N MET A 79 -11.18 5.28 4.05
CA MET A 79 -10.19 4.45 4.76
C MET A 79 -9.69 3.31 3.87
N SER A 80 -10.58 2.63 3.15
CA SER A 80 -10.23 1.56 2.20
C SER A 80 -9.39 2.11 1.04
N ALA A 81 -9.78 3.25 0.47
CA ALA A 81 -9.04 3.92 -0.61
C ALA A 81 -7.62 4.32 -0.17
N LEU A 82 -7.45 4.87 1.02
CA LEU A 82 -6.14 5.19 1.58
C LEU A 82 -5.31 3.93 1.84
N SER A 83 -5.89 2.88 2.41
CA SER A 83 -5.22 1.60 2.65
C SER A 83 -4.71 1.00 1.34
N SER A 84 -5.53 1.01 0.30
CA SER A 84 -5.18 0.54 -1.03
C SER A 84 -4.08 1.40 -1.67
N SER A 85 -4.13 2.71 -1.52
CA SER A 85 -3.08 3.62 -2.02
C SER A 85 -1.73 3.34 -1.36
N PHE A 86 -1.70 3.12 -0.05
CA PHE A 86 -0.48 2.70 0.65
C PHE A 86 -0.01 1.31 0.22
N THR A 87 -0.92 0.38 -0.09
CA THR A 87 -0.56 -0.92 -0.68
C THR A 87 0.25 -0.72 -1.97
N ILE A 88 -0.20 0.16 -2.86
CA ILE A 88 0.49 0.48 -4.11
C ILE A 88 1.87 1.09 -3.85
N LEU A 89 2.02 1.97 -2.86
CA LEU A 89 3.30 2.53 -2.45
C LEU A 89 4.30 1.44 -2.02
N PHE A 90 3.89 0.57 -1.10
CA PHE A 90 4.74 -0.52 -0.61
C PHE A 90 5.03 -1.56 -1.70
N MET A 91 4.08 -1.81 -2.59
CA MET A 91 4.28 -2.67 -3.75
C MET A 91 5.34 -2.09 -4.70
N PHE A 92 5.27 -0.79 -5.01
CA PHE A 92 6.30 -0.11 -5.81
C PHE A 92 7.69 -0.29 -5.19
N TRP A 93 7.83 -0.02 -3.88
CA TRP A 93 9.11 -0.17 -3.19
C TRP A 93 9.59 -1.62 -3.12
N SER A 94 8.67 -2.58 -3.00
CA SER A 94 9.01 -4.02 -3.04
C SER A 94 9.53 -4.44 -4.40
N ILE A 95 8.85 -4.05 -5.48
CA ILE A 95 9.28 -4.36 -6.86
C ILE A 95 10.66 -3.76 -7.13
N THR A 96 10.86 -2.47 -6.83
CA THR A 96 12.14 -1.81 -7.08
C THR A 96 13.28 -2.40 -6.24
N SER A 97 13.02 -2.82 -5.00
CA SER A 97 13.99 -3.51 -4.15
C SER A 97 14.39 -4.86 -4.74
N LEU A 98 13.43 -5.69 -5.14
CA LEU A 98 13.68 -6.98 -5.76
C LEU A 98 14.47 -6.86 -7.07
N VAL A 99 14.05 -5.97 -7.99
CA VAL A 99 14.72 -5.79 -9.27
C VAL A 99 16.15 -5.24 -9.05
N ARG A 100 16.31 -4.29 -8.11
CA ARG A 100 17.64 -3.79 -7.74
C ARG A 100 18.54 -4.91 -7.22
N LYS A 101 18.05 -5.79 -6.35
CA LYS A 101 18.80 -6.94 -5.83
C LYS A 101 19.24 -7.86 -6.97
N MET A 102 18.35 -8.18 -7.92
CA MET A 102 18.67 -9.00 -9.10
C MET A 102 19.75 -8.38 -9.99
N VAL A 103 19.71 -7.06 -10.18
CA VAL A 103 20.72 -6.34 -10.98
C VAL A 103 22.07 -6.37 -10.28
N LEU A 104 22.12 -6.07 -8.96
CA LEU A 104 23.36 -6.04 -8.19
C LEU A 104 24.03 -7.41 -8.01
N GLN A 105 23.26 -8.51 -8.12
CA GLN A 105 23.84 -9.86 -8.16
C GLN A 105 24.67 -10.11 -9.45
N ARG A 106 24.36 -9.39 -10.54
CA ARG A 106 25.07 -9.55 -11.83
C ARG A 106 26.23 -8.58 -12.00
N LYS A 107 26.17 -7.41 -11.36
CA LYS A 107 27.17 -6.36 -11.46
C LYS A 107 27.19 -5.46 -10.21
N PRO A 108 28.37 -5.01 -9.75
CA PRO A 108 28.50 -4.29 -8.48
C PRO A 108 27.95 -2.86 -8.50
N GLU A 109 27.79 -2.26 -9.68
CA GLU A 109 27.38 -0.87 -9.85
C GLU A 109 26.17 -0.74 -10.77
N LEU A 110 25.29 0.22 -10.45
CA LEU A 110 24.11 0.53 -11.26
C LEU A 110 24.46 1.55 -12.36
N SER A 111 24.24 1.18 -13.60
CA SER A 111 24.25 2.11 -14.73
C SER A 111 22.95 2.93 -14.78
N LYS A 112 22.93 3.99 -15.62
CA LYS A 112 21.71 4.76 -15.89
C LYS A 112 20.59 3.90 -16.48
N GLY A 113 20.91 2.95 -17.36
CA GLY A 113 19.96 2.01 -17.94
C GLY A 113 19.32 1.10 -16.89
N ASP A 114 20.13 0.61 -15.92
CA ASP A 114 19.61 -0.20 -14.82
C ASP A 114 18.65 0.59 -13.94
N LEU A 115 19.00 1.85 -13.66
CA LEU A 115 18.14 2.71 -12.87
C LEU A 115 16.78 2.91 -13.55
N ILE A 116 16.77 3.12 -14.87
CA ILE A 116 15.53 3.22 -15.66
C ILE A 116 14.75 1.90 -15.61
N ALA A 117 15.42 0.76 -15.77
CA ALA A 117 14.78 -0.55 -15.73
C ALA A 117 14.16 -0.83 -14.35
N ILE A 118 14.88 -0.55 -13.26
CA ILE A 118 14.39 -0.73 -11.89
C ILE A 118 13.16 0.15 -11.63
N MET A 119 13.23 1.44 -11.93
CA MET A 119 12.12 2.37 -11.67
C MET A 119 10.94 2.08 -12.60
N GLY A 120 11.20 1.78 -13.87
CA GLY A 120 10.18 1.40 -14.84
C GLY A 120 9.42 0.14 -14.42
N SER A 121 10.12 -0.89 -13.94
CA SER A 121 9.47 -2.10 -13.41
C SER A 121 8.56 -1.79 -12.23
N GLY A 122 9.01 -0.93 -11.31
CA GLY A 122 8.19 -0.49 -10.18
C GLY A 122 6.92 0.25 -10.63
N ILE A 123 7.06 1.22 -11.55
CA ILE A 123 5.93 1.99 -12.07
C ILE A 123 4.94 1.08 -12.80
N VAL A 124 5.42 0.28 -13.75
CA VAL A 124 4.54 -0.59 -14.54
C VAL A 124 3.83 -1.61 -13.66
N GLY A 125 4.54 -2.30 -12.77
CA GLY A 125 3.95 -3.32 -11.90
C GLY A 125 2.94 -2.73 -10.92
N SER A 126 3.26 -1.64 -10.27
CA SER A 126 2.35 -1.01 -9.28
C SER A 126 1.13 -0.37 -9.95
N LEU A 127 1.29 0.31 -11.10
CA LEU A 127 0.15 0.88 -11.81
C LEU A 127 -0.71 -0.20 -12.48
N ALA A 128 -0.14 -1.27 -13.02
CA ALA A 128 -0.93 -2.39 -13.51
C ALA A 128 -1.83 -2.98 -12.41
N TYR A 129 -1.34 -3.08 -11.18
CA TYR A 129 -2.13 -3.52 -10.03
C TYR A 129 -3.15 -2.47 -9.59
N THR A 130 -2.78 -1.17 -9.60
CA THR A 130 -3.70 -0.06 -9.31
C THR A 130 -4.96 -0.12 -10.16
N PHE A 131 -4.81 -0.42 -11.45
CA PHE A 131 -5.91 -0.45 -12.42
C PHE A 131 -6.47 -1.87 -12.66
N SER A 132 -6.06 -2.87 -11.88
CA SER A 132 -6.69 -4.20 -11.94
C SER A 132 -8.10 -4.14 -11.35
N GLU A 133 -9.08 -4.70 -12.04
CA GLU A 133 -10.50 -4.63 -11.67
C GLU A 133 -10.75 -5.09 -10.22
N THR A 134 -10.24 -6.25 -9.86
CA THR A 134 -10.43 -6.83 -8.52
C THR A 134 -9.87 -5.96 -7.40
N PHE A 135 -8.67 -5.39 -7.61
CA PHE A 135 -8.07 -4.54 -6.58
C PHE A 135 -8.74 -3.17 -6.50
N TRP A 136 -9.10 -2.60 -7.66
CA TRP A 136 -9.85 -1.33 -7.72
C TRP A 136 -11.17 -1.45 -6.98
N PHE A 137 -11.93 -2.52 -7.23
CA PHE A 137 -13.21 -2.74 -6.56
C PHE A 137 -13.05 -2.72 -5.04
N SER A 138 -12.08 -3.50 -4.51
CA SER A 138 -11.77 -3.51 -3.07
C SER A 138 -11.24 -2.19 -2.53
N ALA A 139 -10.70 -1.33 -3.39
CA ALA A 139 -10.14 -0.04 -2.96
C ALA A 139 -11.20 1.03 -2.75
N VAL A 140 -12.32 0.97 -3.45
CA VAL A 140 -13.32 2.05 -3.47
C VAL A 140 -14.50 1.81 -2.54
N GLU A 141 -14.53 0.68 -1.85
CA GLU A 141 -15.63 0.29 -0.94
C GLU A 141 -15.12 -0.17 0.43
N GLY A 142 -16.01 -0.11 1.43
CA GLY A 142 -15.70 -0.34 2.83
C GLY A 142 -15.61 -1.82 3.21
N GLU A 143 -14.59 -2.52 2.68
CA GLU A 143 -14.32 -3.91 2.98
C GLU A 143 -12.93 -4.16 3.56
N VAL A 144 -12.75 -5.31 4.19
CA VAL A 144 -11.51 -5.70 4.87
C VAL A 144 -10.34 -5.97 3.92
N TYR A 145 -10.60 -6.21 2.64
CA TYR A 145 -9.57 -6.62 1.66
C TYR A 145 -8.54 -5.53 1.40
N ALA A 146 -8.94 -4.27 1.37
CA ALA A 146 -8.03 -3.13 1.23
C ALA A 146 -6.99 -3.10 2.36
N MET A 147 -7.44 -3.25 3.60
CA MET A 147 -6.57 -3.24 4.78
C MET A 147 -5.71 -4.51 4.86
N SER A 148 -6.26 -5.67 4.55
CA SER A 148 -5.52 -6.93 4.47
C SER A 148 -4.38 -6.87 3.46
N SER A 149 -4.65 -6.29 2.28
CA SER A 149 -3.64 -6.05 1.24
C SER A 149 -2.54 -5.11 1.72
N LEU A 150 -2.89 -4.04 2.46
CA LEU A 150 -1.92 -3.12 3.05
C LEU A 150 -0.98 -3.83 4.02
N PHE A 151 -1.51 -4.61 4.96
CA PHE A 151 -0.66 -5.34 5.90
C PHE A 151 0.25 -6.34 5.20
N THR A 152 -0.26 -7.05 4.22
CA THR A 152 0.54 -7.97 3.40
C THR A 152 1.70 -7.22 2.71
N ALA A 153 1.42 -6.07 2.10
CA ALA A 153 2.42 -5.26 1.40
C ALA A 153 3.48 -4.69 2.36
N ILE A 154 3.07 -4.19 3.54
CA ILE A 154 3.97 -3.68 4.58
C ILE A 154 4.90 -4.79 5.07
N VAL A 155 4.35 -5.95 5.43
CA VAL A 155 5.14 -7.07 5.95
C VAL A 155 6.14 -7.56 4.90
N PHE A 156 5.70 -7.72 3.65
CA PHE A 156 6.58 -8.13 2.57
C PHE A 156 7.71 -7.12 2.33
N TRP A 157 7.39 -5.83 2.27
CA TRP A 157 8.40 -4.78 2.15
C TRP A 157 9.36 -4.75 3.34
N ALA A 158 8.86 -4.91 4.57
CA ALA A 158 9.68 -4.94 5.78
C ALA A 158 10.66 -6.12 5.79
N ILE A 159 10.22 -7.30 5.34
CA ILE A 159 11.08 -8.47 5.17
C ILE A 159 12.21 -8.17 4.16
N LEU A 160 11.90 -7.54 3.03
CA LEU A 160 12.93 -7.16 2.05
C LEU A 160 13.92 -6.15 2.62
N LYS A 161 13.47 -5.19 3.42
CA LYS A 161 14.34 -4.23 4.10
C LYS A 161 15.22 -4.90 5.14
N TRP A 162 14.66 -5.76 5.96
CA TRP A 162 15.44 -6.54 6.92
C TRP A 162 16.51 -7.39 6.24
N ASP A 163 16.19 -8.07 5.14
CA ASP A 163 17.15 -8.84 4.36
C ASP A 163 18.29 -7.97 3.79
N GLU A 164 17.96 -6.77 3.24
CA GLU A 164 18.98 -5.80 2.79
C GLU A 164 19.94 -5.39 3.92
N GLU A 165 19.40 -5.07 5.11
CA GLU A 165 20.21 -4.68 6.27
C GLU A 165 21.07 -5.82 6.80
N MET A 166 20.55 -7.05 6.84
CA MET A 166 21.31 -8.23 7.27
C MET A 166 22.49 -8.51 6.34
N ILE A 167 22.32 -8.36 5.02
CA ILE A 167 23.42 -8.51 4.05
C ILE A 167 24.50 -7.43 4.28
N LEU A 168 24.11 -6.20 4.57
CA LEU A 168 25.06 -5.12 4.87
C LEU A 168 25.83 -5.35 6.16
N LEU A 169 25.17 -5.82 7.22
CA LEU A 169 25.80 -6.22 8.48
C LEU A 169 26.83 -7.33 8.27
N GLN A 170 26.47 -8.39 7.57
CA GLN A 170 27.37 -9.52 7.30
C GLN A 170 28.58 -9.12 6.43
N SER A 171 28.43 -8.13 5.56
CA SER A 171 29.51 -7.59 4.72
C SER A 171 30.44 -6.60 5.43
N GLY A 172 30.20 -6.28 6.70
CA GLY A 172 30.96 -5.31 7.50
C GLY A 172 30.75 -3.84 7.07
N LYS A 173 29.77 -3.57 6.22
CA LYS A 173 29.50 -2.22 5.68
C LYS A 173 28.57 -1.36 6.56
N LEU A 174 27.95 -1.91 7.58
CA LEU A 174 27.04 -1.20 8.50
C LEU A 174 27.76 -0.56 9.70
N GLY A 175 29.08 -0.42 9.67
CA GLY A 175 29.85 0.22 10.73
C GLY A 175 30.39 1.62 10.39
N VAL A 176 30.22 2.08 9.15
CA VAL A 176 30.91 3.30 8.65
C VAL A 176 29.98 4.51 8.48
N ASP A 177 28.67 4.31 8.39
CA ASP A 177 27.71 5.38 8.11
C ASP A 177 26.80 5.75 9.29
N ALA A 178 27.11 5.26 10.51
CA ALA A 178 26.36 5.56 11.73
C ALA A 178 27.13 6.50 12.69
N ALA A 179 28.15 7.22 12.18
CA ALA A 179 28.87 8.25 12.93
C ALA A 179 28.75 9.63 12.27
#